data_f1b5a349de5fd50a2c3dd8f0613239ba
#
_entry.id   f1b5a349de5fd50a2c3dd8f0613239ba
#
_cell.length_a   1.000
_cell.length_b   1.000
_cell.length_c   1.000
_cell.angle_alpha   90.00
_cell.angle_beta   90.00
_cell.angle_gamma   90.00
#
_symmetry.space_group_name_H-M   'P 1'
#
loop_
_entity.id
_entity.type
_entity.pdbx_description
1 polymer ?
#
loop_
_entity_poly.entity_id
_entity_poly.type
_entity_poly.pdbx_seq_one_letter_code
_entity_poly.pdbx_strand_id
1 'polypeptide(L)'
;MGLIYVNPQGPDGNPDPLASAHDIRTTFGRMAMNDEETVALVAGGHTFGKSHGAGPEDNVQQEPEGAPLEEMGFGWSSTFGSGVGSDTITSGIEGAWTANPTKWDNGYFDLLFGYDWELTKSPAGAHIWHAIDQKEEDMAPDAEDSSKKVPTMMTTADIALREDPSYNNISKRVHENPDQFADAFARAWFKLLHRDMGPKTRYMGPEVPEEELIWQDPVPIGSAEYDIDKAKKLIADSGLSIQEMVETAWASASTFRGSDMRGGANGSRIRLAPQKDWEVNNPKQLTKVIEVYESISNEVGASIADIIFYKNDMACCRYV
;
A
#
# COMPACT_ATOMS: atom_id res chain seq x y z
N MET A 1 -1.20 7.42 -7.03
CA MET A 1 -2.01 6.90 -5.91
C MET A 1 -2.83 8.03 -5.32
N GLY A 2 -4.10 7.83 -5.03
CA GLY A 2 -4.91 8.83 -4.35
C GLY A 2 -4.73 8.79 -2.83
N LEU A 3 -5.41 9.69 -2.13
CA LEU A 3 -5.47 9.69 -0.68
C LEU A 3 -6.03 8.36 -0.18
N ILE A 4 -5.27 7.69 0.69
CA ILE A 4 -5.67 6.46 1.36
C ILE A 4 -6.07 6.80 2.79
N TYR A 5 -7.34 7.08 2.99
CA TYR A 5 -7.87 7.45 4.28
C TYR A 5 -9.19 6.71 4.54
N VAL A 6 -9.29 6.12 5.70
CA VAL A 6 -10.53 5.60 6.25
C VAL A 6 -10.80 6.32 7.55
N ASN A 7 -11.96 6.94 7.69
CA ASN A 7 -12.30 7.57 8.96
C ASN A 7 -12.54 6.47 10.01
N PRO A 8 -11.71 6.40 11.07
CA PRO A 8 -11.85 5.35 12.08
C PRO A 8 -13.15 5.44 12.85
N GLN A 9 -13.80 6.60 12.86
CA GLN A 9 -15.11 6.79 13.47
C GLN A 9 -16.29 6.33 12.61
N GLY A 10 -16.03 5.94 11.35
CA GLY A 10 -17.03 5.64 10.33
C GLY A 10 -17.17 6.74 9.29
N PRO A 11 -17.88 6.50 8.17
CA PRO A 11 -18.08 7.48 7.11
C PRO A 11 -18.66 8.78 7.64
N ASP A 12 -18.03 9.90 7.29
CA ASP A 12 -18.40 11.24 7.75
C ASP A 12 -18.48 11.38 9.30
N GLY A 13 -17.74 10.53 10.04
CA GLY A 13 -17.80 10.48 11.49
C GLY A 13 -19.05 9.78 12.05
N ASN A 14 -19.86 9.15 11.21
CA ASN A 14 -21.02 8.36 11.65
C ASN A 14 -20.57 6.93 12.03
N PRO A 15 -20.81 6.48 13.27
CA PRO A 15 -20.30 5.20 13.77
C PRO A 15 -21.12 3.99 13.29
N ASP A 16 -21.21 3.81 11.97
CA ASP A 16 -21.86 2.68 11.29
C ASP A 16 -20.80 1.68 10.80
N PRO A 17 -20.64 0.51 11.43
CA PRO A 17 -19.63 -0.49 11.04
C PRO A 17 -19.80 -1.04 9.62
N LEU A 18 -21.04 -1.23 9.15
CA LEU A 18 -21.27 -1.77 7.79
C LEU A 18 -20.95 -0.74 6.71
N ALA A 19 -21.30 0.52 6.94
CA ALA A 19 -20.88 1.60 6.05
C ALA A 19 -19.36 1.78 6.07
N SER A 20 -18.72 1.65 7.24
CA SER A 20 -17.27 1.68 7.39
C SER A 20 -16.60 0.54 6.60
N ALA A 21 -17.16 -0.68 6.62
CA ALA A 21 -16.65 -1.81 5.84
C ALA A 21 -16.61 -1.51 4.33
N HIS A 22 -17.61 -0.78 3.82
CA HIS A 22 -17.62 -0.34 2.42
C HIS A 22 -16.48 0.63 2.10
N ASP A 23 -16.26 1.62 2.95
CA ASP A 23 -15.18 2.61 2.78
C ASP A 23 -13.80 1.96 2.90
N ILE A 24 -13.62 1.07 3.88
CA ILE A 24 -12.39 0.27 4.04
C ILE A 24 -12.09 -0.48 2.74
N ARG A 25 -13.05 -1.24 2.22
CA ARG A 25 -12.89 -2.05 1.01
C ARG A 25 -12.58 -1.18 -0.22
N THR A 26 -13.23 -0.02 -0.34
CA THR A 26 -12.98 0.92 -1.41
C THR A 26 -11.55 1.49 -1.34
N THR A 27 -11.12 1.90 -0.16
CA THR A 27 -9.80 2.52 0.05
C THR A 27 -8.67 1.50 -0.12
N PHE A 28 -8.78 0.35 0.54
CA PHE A 28 -7.79 -0.73 0.42
C PHE A 28 -7.76 -1.35 -0.98
N GLY A 29 -8.92 -1.41 -1.66
CA GLY A 29 -9.00 -1.83 -3.06
C GLY A 29 -8.21 -0.91 -4.01
N ARG A 30 -8.15 0.40 -3.74
CA ARG A 30 -7.28 1.33 -4.49
C ARG A 30 -5.79 1.05 -4.28
N MET A 31 -5.43 0.44 -3.16
CA MET A 31 -4.08 -0.05 -2.90
C MET A 31 -3.84 -1.46 -3.46
N ALA A 32 -4.79 -2.00 -4.22
CA ALA A 32 -4.81 -3.37 -4.71
C ALA A 32 -4.76 -4.43 -3.60
N MET A 33 -5.29 -4.12 -2.42
CA MET A 33 -5.43 -5.06 -1.32
C MET A 33 -6.82 -5.71 -1.36
N ASN A 34 -6.85 -7.03 -1.21
CA ASN A 34 -8.09 -7.79 -1.06
C ASN A 34 -8.55 -7.81 0.41
N ASP A 35 -9.70 -8.45 0.69
CA ASP A 35 -10.28 -8.50 2.03
C ASP A 35 -9.37 -9.22 3.03
N GLU A 36 -8.63 -10.25 2.62
CA GLU A 36 -7.69 -10.98 3.49
C GLU A 36 -6.49 -10.12 3.88
N GLU A 37 -5.87 -9.47 2.90
CA GLU A 37 -4.77 -8.52 3.13
C GLU A 37 -5.22 -7.35 3.99
N THR A 38 -6.46 -6.88 3.80
CA THR A 38 -7.06 -5.79 4.57
C THR A 38 -7.23 -6.17 6.04
N VAL A 39 -7.89 -7.31 6.31
CA VAL A 39 -8.08 -7.83 7.67
C VAL A 39 -6.74 -8.05 8.36
N ALA A 40 -5.81 -8.72 7.68
CA ALA A 40 -4.49 -9.00 8.24
C ALA A 40 -3.71 -7.72 8.56
N LEU A 41 -3.74 -6.74 7.67
CA LEU A 41 -3.02 -5.47 7.85
C LEU A 41 -3.60 -4.64 9.01
N VAL A 42 -4.93 -4.52 9.09
CA VAL A 42 -5.58 -3.77 10.17
C VAL A 42 -5.36 -4.46 11.51
N ALA A 43 -5.71 -5.74 11.63
CA ALA A 43 -5.57 -6.48 12.89
C ALA A 43 -4.12 -6.60 13.35
N GLY A 44 -3.20 -6.89 12.43
CA GLY A 44 -1.77 -6.99 12.75
C GLY A 44 -1.15 -5.65 13.12
N GLY A 45 -1.52 -4.57 12.42
CA GLY A 45 -1.08 -3.21 12.74
C GLY A 45 -1.62 -2.74 14.09
N HIS A 46 -2.90 -2.95 14.37
CA HIS A 46 -3.55 -2.59 15.62
C HIS A 46 -3.16 -3.49 16.82
N THR A 47 -2.45 -4.59 16.57
CA THR A 47 -1.80 -5.34 17.66
C THR A 47 -0.78 -4.48 18.42
N PHE A 48 -0.20 -3.47 17.76
CA PHE A 48 0.84 -2.61 18.31
C PHE A 48 0.35 -1.19 18.57
N GLY A 49 0.91 -0.59 19.62
CA GLY A 49 0.77 0.83 19.91
C GLY A 49 -0.57 1.25 20.49
N LYS A 50 -0.74 2.55 20.57
CA LYS A 50 -1.98 3.20 20.97
C LYS A 50 -2.16 4.52 20.20
N SER A 51 -3.41 4.95 20.10
CA SER A 51 -3.74 6.31 19.67
C SER A 51 -3.84 7.25 20.88
N HIS A 52 -3.54 8.53 20.63
CA HIS A 52 -3.49 9.56 21.65
C HIS A 52 -4.52 10.65 21.38
N GLY A 53 -5.49 10.76 22.26
CA GLY A 53 -6.57 11.75 22.22
C GLY A 53 -6.96 12.12 23.65
N ALA A 54 -5.95 12.46 24.48
CA ALA A 54 -6.08 12.60 25.93
C ALA A 54 -6.96 13.76 26.40
N GLY A 55 -7.23 14.75 25.56
CA GLY A 55 -8.01 15.92 25.89
C GLY A 55 -8.72 16.55 24.69
N PRO A 56 -9.46 17.66 24.91
CA PRO A 56 -10.23 18.34 23.87
C PRO A 56 -9.38 18.75 22.65
N GLU A 57 -9.91 18.55 21.47
CA GLU A 57 -9.27 18.86 20.19
C GLU A 57 -8.80 20.32 20.08
N ASP A 58 -9.51 21.25 20.70
CA ASP A 58 -9.16 22.69 20.73
C ASP A 58 -7.75 22.97 21.30
N ASN A 59 -7.13 22.01 21.97
CA ASN A 59 -5.77 22.13 22.48
C ASN A 59 -4.70 21.76 21.43
N VAL A 60 -5.07 21.15 20.30
CA VAL A 60 -4.14 20.79 19.24
C VAL A 60 -3.71 22.07 18.50
N GLN A 61 -2.41 22.21 18.30
CA GLN A 61 -1.83 23.37 17.61
C GLN A 61 -1.67 23.13 16.12
N GLN A 62 -0.74 23.84 15.49
CA GLN A 62 -0.53 23.76 14.04
C GLN A 62 -0.12 22.36 13.57
N GLU A 63 -0.48 22.06 12.33
CA GLU A 63 0.01 20.86 11.64
C GLU A 63 1.54 20.83 11.61
N PRO A 64 2.17 19.64 11.70
CA PRO A 64 3.62 19.50 11.69
C PRO A 64 4.30 20.18 10.50
N GLU A 65 3.67 20.18 9.31
CA GLU A 65 4.18 20.81 8.10
C GLU A 65 4.07 22.35 8.14
N GLY A 66 3.16 22.89 8.95
CA GLY A 66 2.99 24.32 9.16
C GLY A 66 3.73 24.86 10.39
N ALA A 67 4.37 23.99 11.16
CA ALA A 67 5.10 24.34 12.36
C ALA A 67 6.42 25.06 12.07
N PRO A 68 7.02 25.79 13.03
CA PRO A 68 8.38 26.27 12.94
C PRO A 68 9.38 25.16 12.63
N LEU A 69 10.48 25.50 11.95
CA LEU A 69 11.47 24.53 11.48
C LEU A 69 12.00 23.61 12.58
N GLU A 70 12.18 24.14 13.78
CA GLU A 70 12.64 23.42 14.98
C GLU A 70 11.63 22.41 15.51
N GLU A 71 10.36 22.53 15.16
CA GLU A 71 9.28 21.63 15.57
C GLU A 71 8.84 20.67 14.46
N MET A 72 9.28 20.91 13.23
CA MET A 72 8.89 20.06 12.08
C MET A 72 9.35 18.61 12.27
N GLY A 73 8.42 17.67 12.06
CA GLY A 73 8.68 16.24 12.17
C GLY A 73 8.54 15.67 13.58
N PHE A 74 8.24 16.48 14.59
CA PHE A 74 7.99 16.00 15.96
C PHE A 74 6.52 15.71 16.27
N GLY A 75 5.65 15.76 15.26
CA GLY A 75 4.22 15.53 15.41
C GLY A 75 3.44 16.77 15.85
N TRP A 76 2.22 16.57 16.27
CA TRP A 76 1.34 17.64 16.72
C TRP A 76 1.74 18.16 18.10
N SER A 77 1.92 19.45 18.24
CA SER A 77 2.04 20.06 19.55
C SER A 77 0.65 20.28 20.19
N SER A 78 0.58 20.27 21.51
CA SER A 78 -0.66 20.44 22.27
C SER A 78 -0.44 21.29 23.50
N THR A 79 -1.45 22.08 23.86
CA THR A 79 -1.49 22.87 25.11
C THR A 79 -2.19 22.14 26.24
N PHE A 80 -2.63 20.90 26.05
CA PHE A 80 -3.27 20.10 27.07
C PHE A 80 -2.23 19.55 28.06
N GLY A 81 -2.36 19.85 29.31
CA GLY A 81 -1.44 19.39 30.34
C GLY A 81 0.03 19.71 30.04
N SER A 82 0.86 18.66 30.03
CA SER A 82 2.28 18.75 29.62
C SER A 82 2.48 18.78 28.09
N GLY A 83 1.47 18.46 27.32
CA GLY A 83 1.53 18.29 25.85
C GLY A 83 2.25 17.03 25.37
N VAL A 84 2.77 16.21 26.30
CA VAL A 84 3.55 14.99 25.99
C VAL A 84 3.09 13.82 26.88
N GLY A 85 3.53 12.61 26.56
CA GLY A 85 3.21 11.42 27.32
C GLY A 85 1.70 11.15 27.39
N SER A 86 1.17 10.98 28.61
CA SER A 86 -0.26 10.76 28.83
C SER A 86 -1.15 11.96 28.44
N ASP A 87 -0.57 13.15 28.25
CA ASP A 87 -1.29 14.34 27.83
C ASP A 87 -1.25 14.55 26.30
N THR A 88 -0.71 13.59 25.54
CA THR A 88 -0.55 13.71 24.09
C THR A 88 -1.89 13.71 23.37
N ILE A 89 -2.06 14.63 22.40
CA ILE A 89 -3.18 14.63 21.45
C ILE A 89 -2.59 14.65 20.04
N THR A 90 -2.67 13.51 19.33
CA THR A 90 -2.25 13.39 17.92
C THR A 90 -3.40 12.98 17.01
N SER A 91 -4.49 12.49 17.59
CA SER A 91 -5.74 12.16 16.92
C SER A 91 -6.91 12.35 17.89
N GLY A 92 -8.12 12.22 17.39
CA GLY A 92 -9.29 12.21 18.28
C GLY A 92 -9.48 10.89 19.04
N ILE A 93 -8.83 9.83 18.60
CA ILE A 93 -8.94 8.47 19.16
C ILE A 93 -8.01 8.35 20.38
N GLU A 94 -8.49 7.74 21.47
CA GLU A 94 -7.70 7.47 22.65
C GLU A 94 -7.78 5.99 23.03
N GLY A 95 -6.63 5.34 23.19
CA GLY A 95 -6.51 3.99 23.71
C GLY A 95 -5.69 3.05 22.85
N ALA A 96 -5.36 1.89 23.41
CA ALA A 96 -4.75 0.76 22.73
C ALA A 96 -5.83 -0.26 22.34
N TRP A 97 -5.53 -1.09 21.34
CA TRP A 97 -6.42 -2.15 20.88
C TRP A 97 -6.22 -3.47 21.60
N THR A 98 -5.06 -3.65 22.27
CA THR A 98 -4.68 -4.90 22.93
C THR A 98 -4.12 -4.66 24.33
N ALA A 99 -4.14 -5.69 25.14
CA ALA A 99 -3.52 -5.68 26.46
C ALA A 99 -1.98 -5.64 26.42
N ASN A 100 -1.38 -6.00 25.27
CA ASN A 100 0.08 -6.07 25.09
C ASN A 100 0.54 -5.23 23.88
N PRO A 101 0.41 -3.90 23.90
CA PRO A 101 0.60 -3.06 22.72
C PRO A 101 2.05 -2.97 22.21
N THR A 102 2.98 -3.67 22.82
CA THR A 102 4.39 -3.75 22.41
C THR A 102 4.80 -5.16 21.95
N LYS A 103 3.84 -6.07 21.82
CA LYS A 103 4.12 -7.48 21.52
C LYS A 103 3.19 -7.99 20.44
N TRP A 104 3.73 -8.79 19.51
CA TRP A 104 2.93 -9.59 18.57
C TRP A 104 2.25 -10.73 19.32
N ASP A 105 0.94 -10.75 19.29
CA ASP A 105 0.09 -11.85 19.75
C ASP A 105 -1.27 -11.84 19.05
N ASN A 106 -2.19 -12.69 19.48
CA ASN A 106 -3.53 -12.78 18.95
C ASN A 106 -4.56 -11.90 19.67
N GLY A 107 -4.07 -11.04 20.59
CA GLY A 107 -4.90 -10.26 21.50
C GLY A 107 -5.91 -9.33 20.85
N TYR A 108 -5.62 -8.85 19.61
CA TYR A 108 -6.58 -8.03 18.87
C TYR A 108 -7.89 -8.80 18.61
N PHE A 109 -7.79 -10.02 18.09
CA PHE A 109 -8.98 -10.83 17.83
C PHE A 109 -9.59 -11.42 19.10
N ASP A 110 -8.75 -11.76 20.11
CA ASP A 110 -9.24 -12.22 21.41
C ASP A 110 -10.18 -11.18 22.02
N LEU A 111 -9.82 -9.89 21.96
CA LEU A 111 -10.66 -8.81 22.46
C LEU A 111 -11.83 -8.52 21.53
N LEU A 112 -11.61 -8.41 20.21
CA LEU A 112 -12.67 -8.08 19.25
C LEU A 112 -13.85 -9.07 19.33
N PHE A 113 -13.58 -10.36 19.52
CA PHE A 113 -14.59 -11.41 19.59
C PHE A 113 -14.97 -11.82 21.01
N GLY A 114 -14.10 -11.53 21.99
CA GLY A 114 -14.30 -11.92 23.40
C GLY A 114 -15.26 -11.04 24.18
N TYR A 115 -15.57 -9.84 23.69
CA TYR A 115 -16.41 -8.86 24.36
C TYR A 115 -17.58 -8.40 23.51
N ASP A 116 -18.64 -7.93 24.16
CA ASP A 116 -19.59 -7.02 23.57
C ASP A 116 -19.07 -5.58 23.69
N TRP A 117 -19.39 -4.76 22.71
CA TRP A 117 -18.82 -3.42 22.56
C TRP A 117 -19.91 -2.37 22.64
N GLU A 118 -19.66 -1.29 23.39
CA GLU A 118 -20.56 -0.14 23.44
C GLU A 118 -19.88 1.10 22.85
N LEU A 119 -20.68 1.87 22.10
CA LEU A 119 -20.23 3.14 21.53
C LEU A 119 -20.09 4.19 22.62
N THR A 120 -18.93 4.85 22.66
CA THR A 120 -18.64 5.95 23.58
C THR A 120 -17.84 7.03 22.90
N LYS A 121 -17.31 7.97 23.67
CA LYS A 121 -16.43 9.04 23.17
C LYS A 121 -15.13 9.05 23.94
N SER A 122 -14.05 9.32 23.19
CA SER A 122 -12.75 9.64 23.75
C SER A 122 -12.77 10.99 24.50
N PRO A 123 -11.76 11.30 25.30
CA PRO A 123 -11.62 12.63 25.91
C PRO A 123 -11.56 13.77 24.87
N ALA A 124 -11.06 13.51 23.67
CA ALA A 124 -11.05 14.47 22.55
C ALA A 124 -12.40 14.59 21.83
N GLY A 125 -13.39 13.74 22.17
CA GLY A 125 -14.73 13.78 21.60
C GLY A 125 -14.97 12.86 20.41
N ALA A 126 -14.00 12.09 19.94
CA ALA A 126 -14.16 11.14 18.86
C ALA A 126 -14.93 9.90 19.29
N HIS A 127 -15.68 9.29 18.37
CA HIS A 127 -16.36 8.02 18.61
C HIS A 127 -15.36 6.88 18.69
N ILE A 128 -15.44 6.13 19.79
CA ILE A 128 -14.69 4.89 20.03
C ILE A 128 -15.64 3.85 20.64
N TRP A 129 -15.19 2.61 20.70
CA TRP A 129 -15.95 1.50 21.27
C TRP A 129 -15.19 0.93 22.46
N HIS A 130 -15.84 0.81 23.61
CA HIS A 130 -15.28 0.15 24.79
C HIS A 130 -15.92 -1.23 25.00
N ALA A 131 -15.11 -2.16 25.50
CA ALA A 131 -15.61 -3.47 25.91
C ALA A 131 -16.50 -3.37 27.16
N ILE A 132 -17.66 -4.02 27.11
CA ILE A 132 -18.58 -4.09 28.26
C ILE A 132 -17.98 -5.08 29.28
N ASP A 133 -17.95 -4.68 30.54
CA ASP A 133 -17.43 -5.50 31.65
C ASP A 133 -16.01 -6.04 31.41
N GLN A 134 -15.13 -5.22 30.84
CA GLN A 134 -13.75 -5.60 30.54
C GLN A 134 -13.00 -6.04 31.78
N LYS A 135 -12.34 -7.18 31.71
CA LYS A 135 -11.51 -7.70 32.79
C LYS A 135 -10.20 -6.92 32.88
N GLU A 136 -9.65 -6.80 34.10
CA GLU A 136 -8.38 -6.11 34.32
C GLU A 136 -7.19 -6.72 33.58
N GLU A 137 -7.19 -8.04 33.37
CA GLU A 137 -6.15 -8.76 32.63
C GLU A 137 -6.11 -8.37 31.16
N ASP A 138 -7.24 -7.94 30.60
CA ASP A 138 -7.42 -7.52 29.20
C ASP A 138 -7.26 -6.02 28.98
N MET A 139 -6.98 -5.25 30.04
CA MET A 139 -6.67 -3.84 29.96
C MET A 139 -5.22 -3.61 29.56
N ALA A 140 -4.97 -2.54 28.81
CA ALA A 140 -3.63 -2.12 28.41
C ALA A 140 -2.88 -1.43 29.56
N PRO A 141 -1.55 -1.48 29.60
CA PRO A 141 -0.77 -0.60 30.45
C PRO A 141 -0.93 0.87 29.98
N ASP A 142 -0.91 1.80 30.93
CA ASP A 142 -0.79 3.22 30.59
C ASP A 142 0.54 3.48 29.87
N ALA A 143 0.55 4.44 28.94
CA ALA A 143 1.72 4.69 28.09
C ALA A 143 2.95 5.21 28.84
N GLU A 144 2.76 5.91 29.96
CA GLU A 144 3.84 6.45 30.78
C GLU A 144 4.05 5.66 32.07
N ASP A 145 2.96 5.19 32.69
CA ASP A 145 2.99 4.52 33.98
C ASP A 145 2.46 3.08 33.82
N SER A 146 3.35 2.16 33.52
CA SER A 146 3.00 0.74 33.32
C SER A 146 2.41 0.05 34.56
N SER A 147 2.43 0.70 35.72
CA SER A 147 1.74 0.20 36.91
C SER A 147 0.23 0.45 36.88
N LYS A 148 -0.23 1.34 35.99
CA LYS A 148 -1.64 1.62 35.79
C LYS A 148 -2.17 0.83 34.61
N LYS A 149 -3.45 0.45 34.69
CA LYS A 149 -4.21 -0.18 33.65
C LYS A 149 -5.26 0.77 33.10
N VAL A 150 -5.39 0.79 31.78
CA VAL A 150 -6.38 1.59 31.06
C VAL A 150 -7.21 0.67 30.15
N PRO A 151 -8.51 0.97 29.93
CA PRO A 151 -9.32 0.16 29.03
C PRO A 151 -8.73 0.13 27.62
N THR A 152 -8.86 -1.01 26.94
CA THR A 152 -8.66 -1.09 25.52
C THR A 152 -9.87 -0.55 24.76
N MET A 153 -9.69 -0.24 23.50
CA MET A 153 -10.76 0.28 22.66
C MET A 153 -10.74 -0.36 21.27
N MET A 154 -11.86 -0.23 20.57
CA MET A 154 -11.96 -0.47 19.11
C MET A 154 -12.49 0.79 18.44
N THR A 155 -12.10 0.98 17.19
CA THR A 155 -12.70 1.99 16.32
C THR A 155 -13.91 1.41 15.60
N THR A 156 -14.72 2.24 14.96
CA THR A 156 -15.81 1.75 14.10
C THR A 156 -15.28 0.90 12.95
N ALA A 157 -14.08 1.23 12.45
CA ALA A 157 -13.41 0.43 11.42
C ALA A 157 -12.99 -0.95 11.93
N ASP A 158 -12.63 -1.10 13.21
CA ASP A 158 -12.35 -2.42 13.80
C ASP A 158 -13.63 -3.24 13.97
N ILE A 159 -14.70 -2.62 14.48
CA ILE A 159 -16.00 -3.30 14.61
C ILE A 159 -16.51 -3.76 13.24
N ALA A 160 -16.19 -3.03 12.15
CA ALA A 160 -16.50 -3.47 10.79
C ALA A 160 -15.89 -4.84 10.43
N LEU A 161 -14.72 -5.18 10.97
CA LEU A 161 -14.09 -6.49 10.75
C LEU A 161 -14.85 -7.64 11.44
N ARG A 162 -15.67 -7.31 12.44
CA ARG A 162 -16.57 -8.22 13.12
C ARG A 162 -17.95 -8.30 12.47
N GLU A 163 -18.47 -7.16 12.00
CA GLU A 163 -19.90 -7.07 11.57
C GLU A 163 -20.08 -7.33 10.06
N ASP A 164 -19.13 -6.99 9.20
CA ASP A 164 -19.21 -7.31 7.77
C ASP A 164 -19.01 -8.83 7.56
N PRO A 165 -19.94 -9.53 6.87
CA PRO A 165 -19.87 -10.98 6.75
C PRO A 165 -18.60 -11.52 6.10
N SER A 166 -18.05 -10.81 5.11
CA SER A 166 -16.81 -11.21 4.42
C SER A 166 -15.60 -11.08 5.35
N TYR A 167 -15.45 -9.91 5.96
CA TYR A 167 -14.39 -9.67 6.95
C TYR A 167 -14.50 -10.57 8.17
N ASN A 168 -15.71 -10.81 8.68
CA ASN A 168 -15.93 -11.68 9.83
C ASN A 168 -15.45 -13.11 9.59
N ASN A 169 -15.75 -13.66 8.41
CA ASN A 169 -15.30 -15.00 8.05
C ASN A 169 -13.77 -15.12 8.01
N ILE A 170 -13.11 -14.10 7.46
CA ILE A 170 -11.65 -14.03 7.42
C ILE A 170 -11.09 -13.87 8.84
N SER A 171 -11.61 -12.91 9.59
CA SER A 171 -11.18 -12.61 10.95
C SER A 171 -11.25 -13.81 11.87
N LYS A 172 -12.38 -14.55 11.85
CA LYS A 172 -12.52 -15.77 12.63
C LYS A 172 -11.55 -16.87 12.21
N ARG A 173 -11.37 -17.06 10.90
CA ARG A 173 -10.43 -18.07 10.39
C ARG A 173 -9.00 -17.79 10.86
N VAL A 174 -8.53 -16.54 10.74
CA VAL A 174 -7.16 -16.18 11.13
C VAL A 174 -7.00 -16.09 12.65
N HIS A 175 -8.07 -15.78 13.41
CA HIS A 175 -8.10 -15.87 14.86
C HIS A 175 -7.88 -17.32 15.34
N GLU A 176 -8.57 -18.28 14.71
CA GLU A 176 -8.42 -19.71 15.02
C GLU A 176 -7.07 -20.29 14.53
N ASN A 177 -6.36 -19.59 13.65
CA ASN A 177 -5.11 -20.04 13.04
C ASN A 177 -4.02 -18.96 13.13
N PRO A 178 -3.38 -18.75 14.29
CA PRO A 178 -2.40 -17.69 14.52
C PRO A 178 -1.22 -17.68 13.54
N ASP A 179 -0.76 -18.86 13.09
CA ASP A 179 0.31 -18.94 12.09
C ASP A 179 -0.12 -18.40 10.72
N GLN A 180 -1.37 -18.62 10.33
CA GLN A 180 -1.93 -18.03 9.11
C GLN A 180 -2.06 -16.52 9.25
N PHE A 181 -2.44 -16.03 10.43
CA PHE A 181 -2.50 -14.61 10.72
C PHE A 181 -1.12 -13.95 10.58
N ALA A 182 -0.09 -14.57 11.16
CA ALA A 182 1.27 -14.05 11.11
C ALA A 182 1.80 -13.99 9.66
N ASP A 183 1.60 -15.05 8.86
CA ASP A 183 2.00 -15.06 7.45
C ASP A 183 1.21 -14.02 6.62
N ALA A 184 -0.10 -13.95 6.79
CA ALA A 184 -0.95 -13.00 6.08
C ALA A 184 -0.58 -11.54 6.42
N PHE A 185 -0.31 -11.24 7.69
CA PHE A 185 0.15 -9.92 8.10
C PHE A 185 1.52 -9.59 7.53
N ALA A 186 2.49 -10.49 7.62
CA ALA A 186 3.83 -10.28 7.08
C ALA A 186 3.78 -9.96 5.59
N ARG A 187 2.97 -10.69 4.81
CA ARG A 187 2.80 -10.47 3.37
C ARG A 187 2.09 -9.15 3.06
N ALA A 188 1.01 -8.83 3.78
CA ALA A 188 0.28 -7.59 3.59
C ALA A 188 1.13 -6.36 3.97
N TRP A 189 1.87 -6.44 5.06
CA TRP A 189 2.79 -5.41 5.51
C TRP A 189 3.94 -5.20 4.51
N PHE A 190 4.55 -6.30 4.04
CA PHE A 190 5.58 -6.24 3.01
C PHE A 190 5.06 -5.60 1.72
N LYS A 191 3.87 -5.98 1.26
CA LYS A 191 3.21 -5.37 0.10
C LYS A 191 2.99 -3.87 0.30
N LEU A 192 2.46 -3.46 1.46
CA LEU A 192 2.23 -2.05 1.76
C LEU A 192 3.50 -1.21 1.66
N LEU A 193 4.60 -1.70 2.22
CA LEU A 193 5.85 -0.95 2.32
C LEU A 193 6.70 -0.98 1.04
N HIS A 194 6.63 -2.04 0.24
CA HIS A 194 7.56 -2.27 -0.87
C HIS A 194 6.94 -2.11 -2.26
N ARG A 195 5.62 -2.02 -2.36
CA ARG A 195 4.94 -1.91 -3.67
C ARG A 195 5.40 -0.71 -4.52
N ASP A 196 5.87 0.35 -3.89
CA ASP A 196 6.34 1.56 -4.54
C ASP A 196 7.88 1.67 -4.59
N MET A 197 8.61 0.64 -4.13
CA MET A 197 10.07 0.64 -4.05
C MET A 197 10.79 0.15 -5.31
N GLY A 198 10.04 -0.21 -6.35
CA GLY A 198 10.62 -0.71 -7.59
C GLY A 198 11.01 -2.18 -7.52
N PRO A 199 11.90 -2.65 -8.42
CA PRO A 199 12.26 -4.05 -8.52
C PRO A 199 13.06 -4.55 -7.30
N LYS A 200 12.91 -5.84 -7.01
CA LYS A 200 13.57 -6.53 -5.89
C LYS A 200 15.09 -6.33 -5.84
N THR A 201 15.73 -6.18 -7.00
CA THR A 201 17.18 -5.92 -7.10
C THR A 201 17.63 -4.62 -6.40
N ARG A 202 16.71 -3.76 -6.02
CA ARG A 202 16.99 -2.53 -5.26
C ARG A 202 16.90 -2.70 -3.75
N TYR A 203 16.37 -3.81 -3.28
CA TYR A 203 16.27 -4.08 -1.85
C TYR A 203 17.65 -4.46 -1.29
N MET A 204 17.90 -4.10 -0.06
CA MET A 204 19.17 -4.33 0.61
C MET A 204 18.97 -5.05 1.95
N GLY A 205 19.94 -5.83 2.34
CA GLY A 205 19.96 -6.52 3.62
C GLY A 205 19.66 -8.01 3.53
N PRO A 206 19.88 -8.74 4.62
CA PRO A 206 19.74 -10.20 4.66
C PRO A 206 18.28 -10.66 4.67
N GLU A 207 17.35 -9.76 4.99
CA GLU A 207 15.92 -10.07 5.14
C GLU A 207 15.14 -9.94 3.82
N VAL A 208 15.82 -9.66 2.69
CA VAL A 208 15.15 -9.57 1.38
C VAL A 208 14.60 -10.94 1.00
N PRO A 209 13.27 -11.07 0.81
CA PRO A 209 12.67 -12.34 0.43
C PRO A 209 13.17 -12.83 -0.94
N GLU A 210 13.39 -14.14 -1.06
CA GLU A 210 13.75 -14.75 -2.36
C GLU A 210 12.55 -14.74 -3.33
N GLU A 211 11.34 -14.84 -2.81
CA GLU A 211 10.10 -14.85 -3.59
C GLU A 211 9.90 -13.52 -4.33
N GLU A 212 9.56 -13.60 -5.60
CA GLU A 212 9.07 -12.48 -6.40
C GLU A 212 7.55 -12.51 -6.45
N LEU A 213 6.92 -11.46 -5.92
CA LEU A 213 5.47 -11.35 -5.86
C LEU A 213 4.94 -10.61 -7.08
N ILE A 214 3.72 -10.93 -7.51
CA ILE A 214 3.12 -10.38 -8.72
C ILE A 214 3.05 -8.84 -8.72
N TRP A 215 2.84 -8.22 -7.57
CA TRP A 215 2.80 -6.77 -7.44
C TRP A 215 4.18 -6.09 -7.53
N GLN A 216 5.27 -6.87 -7.43
CA GLN A 216 6.64 -6.40 -7.69
C GLN A 216 6.93 -6.29 -9.18
N ASP A 217 6.03 -6.80 -10.03
CA ASP A 217 6.07 -6.67 -11.47
C ASP A 217 7.35 -7.29 -12.06
N PRO A 218 7.60 -8.57 -11.78
CA PRO A 218 8.79 -9.24 -12.25
C PRO A 218 8.80 -9.29 -13.78
N VAL A 219 9.94 -8.96 -14.36
CA VAL A 219 10.15 -9.00 -15.79
C VAL A 219 10.98 -10.24 -16.12
N PRO A 220 10.52 -11.14 -17.00
CA PRO A 220 11.31 -12.30 -17.41
C PRO A 220 12.66 -11.89 -17.97
N ILE A 221 13.70 -12.67 -17.68
CA ILE A 221 15.02 -12.47 -18.27
C ILE A 221 14.90 -12.73 -19.77
N GLY A 222 15.29 -11.73 -20.58
CA GLY A 222 15.37 -11.86 -22.03
C GLY A 222 16.50 -12.80 -22.47
N SER A 223 16.48 -13.25 -23.73
CA SER A 223 17.63 -13.94 -24.30
C SER A 223 18.81 -12.97 -24.42
N ALA A 224 19.99 -13.40 -23.98
CA ALA A 224 21.23 -12.66 -24.19
C ALA A 224 21.90 -13.03 -25.53
N GLU A 225 21.45 -14.10 -26.18
CA GLU A 225 22.06 -14.63 -27.39
C GLU A 225 21.09 -14.50 -28.58
N TYR A 226 21.21 -13.42 -29.33
CA TYR A 226 20.54 -13.23 -30.61
C TYR A 226 21.37 -12.32 -31.53
N ASP A 227 21.12 -12.42 -32.83
CA ASP A 227 21.80 -11.63 -33.85
C ASP A 227 21.29 -10.19 -33.89
N ILE A 228 22.02 -9.28 -33.27
CA ILE A 228 21.69 -7.85 -33.20
C ILE A 228 21.70 -7.20 -34.57
N ASP A 229 22.64 -7.56 -35.47
CA ASP A 229 22.76 -6.98 -36.80
C ASP A 229 21.58 -7.43 -37.70
N LYS A 230 21.18 -8.68 -37.54
CA LYS A 230 19.96 -9.19 -38.20
C LYS A 230 18.72 -8.46 -37.69
N ALA A 231 18.60 -8.26 -36.37
CA ALA A 231 17.47 -7.53 -35.80
C ALA A 231 17.41 -6.08 -36.34
N LYS A 232 18.53 -5.38 -36.34
CA LYS A 232 18.63 -4.01 -36.87
C LYS A 232 18.26 -3.96 -38.35
N LYS A 233 18.70 -4.92 -39.16
CA LYS A 233 18.35 -5.01 -40.58
C LYS A 233 16.85 -5.22 -40.76
N LEU A 234 16.25 -6.14 -40.04
CA LEU A 234 14.80 -6.40 -40.14
C LEU A 234 13.97 -5.17 -39.72
N ILE A 235 14.43 -4.43 -38.71
CA ILE A 235 13.80 -3.17 -38.34
C ILE A 235 13.89 -2.14 -39.46
N ALA A 236 15.07 -2.01 -40.09
CA ALA A 236 15.27 -1.09 -41.22
C ALA A 236 14.41 -1.42 -42.44
N ASP A 237 14.21 -2.71 -42.70
CA ASP A 237 13.46 -3.23 -43.82
C ASP A 237 11.95 -3.36 -43.53
N SER A 238 11.50 -3.04 -42.31
CA SER A 238 10.13 -3.25 -41.86
C SER A 238 9.06 -2.40 -42.56
N GLY A 239 9.45 -1.31 -43.21
CA GLY A 239 8.54 -0.35 -43.82
C GLY A 239 7.87 0.62 -42.82
N LEU A 240 8.20 0.55 -41.55
CA LEU A 240 7.76 1.53 -40.56
C LEU A 240 8.46 2.87 -40.78
N SER A 241 7.71 3.96 -40.67
CA SER A 241 8.30 5.31 -40.72
C SER A 241 9.13 5.60 -39.45
N ILE A 242 10.08 6.51 -39.57
CA ILE A 242 10.88 6.98 -38.40
C ILE A 242 9.96 7.53 -37.31
N GLN A 243 8.91 8.26 -37.69
CA GLN A 243 7.95 8.83 -36.74
C GLN A 243 7.24 7.76 -35.94
N GLU A 244 6.62 6.76 -36.60
CA GLU A 244 5.94 5.63 -35.93
C GLU A 244 6.87 4.94 -34.94
N MET A 245 8.08 4.79 -35.38
CA MET A 245 9.11 4.18 -34.60
C MET A 245 9.52 5.00 -33.38
N VAL A 246 9.79 6.29 -33.49
CA VAL A 246 10.18 7.18 -32.38
C VAL A 246 9.04 7.37 -31.39
N GLU A 247 7.82 7.58 -31.85
CA GLU A 247 6.66 7.74 -30.99
C GLU A 247 6.44 6.50 -30.10
N THR A 248 6.54 5.30 -30.68
CA THR A 248 6.41 4.06 -29.91
C THR A 248 7.52 3.91 -28.84
N ALA A 249 8.75 4.21 -29.22
CA ALA A 249 9.88 4.10 -28.28
C ALA A 249 9.79 5.13 -27.17
N TRP A 250 9.43 6.37 -27.49
CA TRP A 250 9.23 7.43 -26.50
C TRP A 250 8.09 7.08 -25.55
N ALA A 251 6.94 6.67 -26.07
CA ALA A 251 5.80 6.27 -25.27
C ALA A 251 6.12 5.08 -24.35
N SER A 252 6.90 4.10 -24.84
CA SER A 252 7.39 2.98 -24.06
C SER A 252 8.30 3.43 -22.90
N ALA A 253 9.17 4.43 -23.12
CA ALA A 253 10.14 4.90 -22.14
C ALA A 253 9.59 5.96 -21.19
N SER A 254 8.55 6.69 -21.57
CA SER A 254 8.07 7.90 -20.86
C SER A 254 7.53 7.66 -19.45
N THR A 255 7.18 6.40 -19.12
CA THR A 255 6.70 6.02 -17.79
C THR A 255 7.84 5.75 -16.79
N PHE A 256 9.10 5.85 -17.22
CA PHE A 256 10.24 5.57 -16.33
C PHE A 256 10.37 6.62 -15.23
N ARG A 257 10.55 6.15 -13.99
CA ARG A 257 10.83 6.96 -12.82
C ARG A 257 12.22 6.63 -12.27
N GLY A 258 13.09 7.63 -12.24
CA GLY A 258 14.45 7.47 -11.73
C GLY A 258 14.53 7.27 -10.22
N SER A 259 13.49 7.67 -9.45
CA SER A 259 13.46 7.56 -8.00
C SER A 259 13.35 6.11 -7.51
N ASP A 260 12.55 5.29 -8.20
CA ASP A 260 12.28 3.89 -7.83
C ASP A 260 12.61 2.90 -8.96
N MET A 261 13.11 3.37 -10.09
CA MET A 261 13.47 2.59 -11.29
C MET A 261 12.28 1.80 -11.88
N ARG A 262 11.06 2.22 -11.62
CA ARG A 262 9.85 1.60 -12.18
C ARG A 262 9.45 2.23 -13.50
N GLY A 263 8.62 1.49 -14.23
CA GLY A 263 8.18 1.92 -15.56
C GLY A 263 9.25 1.73 -16.63
N GLY A 264 9.17 2.51 -17.68
CA GLY A 264 10.05 2.44 -18.84
C GLY A 264 9.74 1.26 -19.77
N ALA A 265 10.69 0.97 -20.65
CA ALA A 265 10.53 -0.06 -21.68
C ALA A 265 10.54 -1.50 -21.16
N ASN A 266 10.86 -1.71 -19.89
CA ASN A 266 10.94 -3.03 -19.26
C ASN A 266 9.69 -3.88 -19.51
N GLY A 267 9.89 -5.10 -20.04
CA GLY A 267 8.81 -6.04 -20.35
C GLY A 267 7.90 -5.56 -21.48
N SER A 268 8.22 -4.44 -22.12
CA SER A 268 7.41 -3.87 -23.22
C SER A 268 5.93 -3.71 -22.83
N ARG A 269 5.67 -3.16 -21.64
CA ARG A 269 4.31 -3.00 -21.09
C ARG A 269 3.38 -2.19 -21.95
N ILE A 270 3.92 -1.33 -22.83
CA ILE A 270 3.14 -0.55 -23.79
C ILE A 270 2.23 -1.42 -24.67
N ARG A 271 2.58 -2.70 -24.90
CA ARG A 271 1.76 -3.66 -25.66
C ARG A 271 0.62 -4.28 -24.85
N LEU A 272 0.61 -4.07 -23.51
CA LEU A 272 -0.34 -4.67 -22.60
C LEU A 272 -1.41 -3.66 -22.16
N ALA A 273 -2.61 -4.18 -21.84
CA ALA A 273 -3.63 -3.35 -21.20
C ALA A 273 -3.16 -2.95 -19.77
N PRO A 274 -3.50 -1.73 -19.31
CA PRO A 274 -4.26 -0.71 -20.03
C PRO A 274 -3.42 0.19 -20.96
N GLN A 275 -2.09 0.12 -20.93
CA GLN A 275 -1.21 1.09 -21.64
C GLN A 275 -1.43 1.10 -23.15
N LYS A 276 -1.64 -0.06 -23.76
CA LYS A 276 -1.88 -0.15 -25.21
C LYS A 276 -3.11 0.61 -25.69
N ASP A 277 -4.07 0.84 -24.79
CA ASP A 277 -5.35 1.46 -25.09
C ASP A 277 -5.40 2.96 -24.70
N TRP A 278 -4.33 3.50 -24.11
CA TRP A 278 -4.25 4.91 -23.80
C TRP A 278 -4.17 5.76 -25.05
N GLU A 279 -5.03 6.78 -25.14
CA GLU A 279 -5.10 7.68 -26.29
C GLU A 279 -3.74 8.32 -26.63
N VAL A 280 -2.96 8.70 -25.61
CA VAL A 280 -1.62 9.26 -25.76
C VAL A 280 -0.63 8.33 -26.48
N ASN A 281 -0.87 7.04 -26.47
CA ASN A 281 -0.04 6.03 -27.12
C ASN A 281 -0.47 5.75 -28.57
N ASN A 282 -1.48 6.46 -29.08
CA ASN A 282 -2.01 6.26 -30.44
C ASN A 282 -2.31 4.78 -30.75
N PRO A 283 -3.36 4.16 -30.15
CA PRO A 283 -3.58 2.71 -30.16
C PRO A 283 -3.54 2.05 -31.54
N LYS A 284 -4.05 2.72 -32.58
CA LYS A 284 -4.07 2.18 -33.95
C LYS A 284 -2.66 2.04 -34.54
N GLN A 285 -1.85 3.08 -34.36
CA GLN A 285 -0.46 3.09 -34.81
C GLN A 285 0.36 2.12 -33.98
N LEU A 286 0.18 2.15 -32.65
CA LEU A 286 0.87 1.26 -31.73
C LEU A 286 0.64 -0.21 -32.08
N THR A 287 -0.60 -0.62 -32.34
CA THR A 287 -0.92 -1.99 -32.74
C THR A 287 -0.13 -2.41 -33.99
N LYS A 288 -0.13 -1.57 -35.03
CA LYS A 288 0.65 -1.83 -36.27
C LYS A 288 2.14 -2.03 -35.99
N VAL A 289 2.71 -1.16 -35.15
CA VAL A 289 4.15 -1.20 -34.81
C VAL A 289 4.49 -2.45 -34.00
N ILE A 290 3.67 -2.78 -32.99
CA ILE A 290 3.88 -3.94 -32.13
C ILE A 290 3.77 -5.25 -32.92
N GLU A 291 2.82 -5.39 -33.83
CA GLU A 291 2.71 -6.58 -34.74
C GLU A 291 4.00 -6.81 -35.51
N VAL A 292 4.59 -5.75 -36.06
CA VAL A 292 5.88 -5.84 -36.78
C VAL A 292 6.99 -6.25 -35.82
N TYR A 293 7.04 -5.67 -34.61
CA TYR A 293 8.09 -5.98 -33.62
C TYR A 293 7.96 -7.40 -33.06
N GLU A 294 6.75 -7.89 -32.87
CA GLU A 294 6.49 -9.29 -32.50
C GLU A 294 6.98 -10.26 -33.59
N SER A 295 6.78 -9.94 -34.85
CA SER A 295 7.30 -10.75 -35.95
C SER A 295 8.83 -10.79 -35.94
N ILE A 296 9.50 -9.65 -35.78
CA ILE A 296 10.96 -9.57 -35.67
C ILE A 296 11.48 -10.30 -34.43
N SER A 297 10.86 -10.09 -33.29
CA SER A 297 11.18 -10.77 -32.03
C SER A 297 11.16 -12.29 -32.21
N ASN A 298 10.11 -12.82 -32.80
CA ASN A 298 9.97 -14.26 -33.06
C ASN A 298 11.05 -14.80 -34.04
N GLU A 299 11.50 -13.99 -34.98
CA GLU A 299 12.50 -14.41 -35.99
C GLU A 299 13.93 -14.43 -35.41
N VAL A 300 14.26 -13.47 -34.51
CA VAL A 300 15.63 -13.32 -34.00
C VAL A 300 15.80 -13.81 -32.56
N GLY A 301 14.72 -14.04 -31.81
CA GLY A 301 14.77 -14.45 -30.43
C GLY A 301 15.03 -13.30 -29.42
N ALA A 302 15.06 -12.06 -29.88
CA ALA A 302 15.18 -10.89 -29.02
C ALA A 302 13.86 -10.53 -28.34
N SER A 303 13.89 -9.92 -27.16
CA SER A 303 12.67 -9.40 -26.54
C SER A 303 12.09 -8.22 -27.33
N ILE A 304 10.78 -7.99 -27.23
CA ILE A 304 10.15 -6.82 -27.86
C ILE A 304 10.72 -5.52 -27.25
N ALA A 305 11.11 -5.53 -25.99
CA ALA A 305 11.77 -4.39 -25.34
C ALA A 305 13.13 -4.08 -26.01
N ASP A 306 13.92 -5.09 -26.30
CA ASP A 306 15.18 -4.93 -27.04
C ASP A 306 14.94 -4.40 -28.46
N ILE A 307 13.94 -4.92 -29.17
CA ILE A 307 13.57 -4.43 -30.49
C ILE A 307 13.19 -2.95 -30.45
N ILE A 308 12.41 -2.53 -29.46
CA ILE A 308 12.07 -1.12 -29.23
C ILE A 308 13.32 -0.28 -28.98
N PHE A 309 14.28 -0.77 -28.22
CA PHE A 309 15.51 -0.08 -27.86
C PHE A 309 16.46 0.10 -29.07
N TYR A 310 16.79 -0.98 -29.81
CA TYR A 310 17.74 -0.91 -30.94
C TYR A 310 17.34 0.06 -32.03
N LYS A 311 16.10 0.33 -32.14
CA LYS A 311 15.53 1.27 -33.05
C LYS A 311 15.81 2.74 -32.68
N ASN A 312 15.83 3.10 -31.42
CA ASN A 312 16.23 4.45 -30.99
C ASN A 312 17.65 4.76 -31.45
N ASP A 313 18.54 3.78 -31.34
CA ASP A 313 19.93 3.85 -31.78
C ASP A 313 20.02 4.10 -33.29
N MET A 314 19.20 3.41 -34.07
CA MET A 314 19.16 3.55 -35.54
C MET A 314 18.48 4.85 -36.00
N ALA A 315 17.47 5.34 -35.31
CA ALA A 315 16.79 6.58 -35.65
C ALA A 315 17.68 7.79 -35.37
N CYS A 316 18.46 7.78 -34.29
CA CYS A 316 19.45 8.81 -33.99
C CYS A 316 20.65 8.79 -34.98
N CYS A 317 21.13 7.60 -35.36
CA CYS A 317 22.29 7.49 -36.27
C CYS A 317 22.01 7.87 -37.73
N ARG A 318 20.75 8.03 -38.17
CA ARG A 318 20.42 8.49 -39.53
C ARG A 318 20.42 10.01 -39.70
N TYR A 319 20.66 10.76 -38.60
CA TYR A 319 20.72 12.24 -38.62
C TYR A 319 22.08 12.81 -38.16
N VAL A 320 23.13 11.99 -38.08
CA VAL A 320 24.53 12.44 -37.86
C VAL A 320 25.37 12.26 -39.12
#